data_7bb792f11167f633e19a39ac3896e7cc
#
_entry.id   7bb792f11167f633e19a39ac3896e7cc
#
_cell.length_a   1.000
_cell.length_b   1.000
_cell.length_c   1.000
_cell.angle_alpha   90.00
_cell.angle_beta   90.00
_cell.angle_gamma   90.00
#
_symmetry.space_group_name_H-M   'P 1'
#
loop_
_entity.id
_entity.type
_entity.pdbx_description
1 polymer ?
#
loop_
_entity_poly.entity_id
_entity_poly.type
_entity_poly.pdbx_seq_one_letter_code
_entity_poly.pdbx_strand_id
1 'polypeptide(L)'
;MTAKPRVDALTHAMQLQRAAAREGFDWRNREELWLKLAEEIAELRAARRSAEHEEEVGDLLFMLVNIARHLKVDPVRALARTNRKFQSRYAHIQRHHKSLPPLRHRDRLDAMEALWQEAKLLERKLT
;
A
#
# COMPACT_ATOMS: atom_id res chain seq x y z
N MET A 1 18.92 -29.89 -7.68
CA MET A 1 19.19 -28.43 -7.49
C MET A 1 17.96 -27.75 -6.95
N THR A 2 18.07 -27.18 -5.76
CA THR A 2 17.02 -26.34 -5.22
C THR A 2 17.10 -24.96 -5.86
N ALA A 3 16.02 -24.51 -6.46
CA ALA A 3 15.93 -23.15 -6.98
C ALA A 3 16.07 -22.15 -5.81
N LYS A 4 16.80 -21.05 -6.03
CA LYS A 4 16.84 -19.97 -5.03
C LYS A 4 15.44 -19.41 -4.84
N PRO A 5 15.01 -19.14 -3.58
CA PRO A 5 13.72 -18.47 -3.37
C PRO A 5 13.68 -17.16 -4.15
N ARG A 6 12.59 -16.92 -4.85
CA ARG A 6 12.40 -15.64 -5.53
C ARG A 6 12.11 -14.57 -4.48
N VAL A 7 12.88 -13.50 -4.55
CA VAL A 7 12.61 -12.31 -3.77
C VAL A 7 11.41 -11.61 -4.39
N ASP A 8 10.42 -11.21 -3.57
CA ASP A 8 9.27 -10.48 -4.09
C ASP A 8 9.69 -9.10 -4.61
N ALA A 9 8.87 -8.52 -5.47
CA ALA A 9 9.19 -7.25 -6.14
C ALA A 9 9.43 -6.11 -5.16
N LEU A 10 8.70 -6.07 -4.05
CA LEU A 10 8.84 -5.01 -3.05
C LEU A 10 10.21 -5.09 -2.35
N THR A 11 10.60 -6.27 -1.92
CA THR A 11 11.93 -6.50 -1.32
C THR A 11 13.04 -6.20 -2.33
N HIS A 12 12.85 -6.61 -3.58
CA HIS A 12 13.83 -6.35 -4.64
C HIS A 12 14.00 -4.85 -4.87
N ALA A 13 12.91 -4.09 -4.90
CA ALA A 13 12.99 -2.63 -5.02
C ALA A 13 13.83 -2.00 -3.90
N MET A 14 13.63 -2.45 -2.66
CA MET A 14 14.46 -2.00 -1.53
C MET A 14 15.93 -2.30 -1.74
N GLN A 15 16.25 -3.52 -2.19
CA GLN A 15 17.63 -3.93 -2.42
C GLN A 15 18.29 -3.09 -3.50
N LEU A 16 17.57 -2.83 -4.60
CA LEU A 16 18.07 -2.01 -5.70
C LEU A 16 18.34 -0.58 -5.24
N GLN A 17 17.44 0.02 -4.48
CA GLN A 17 17.59 1.38 -3.98
C GLN A 17 18.74 1.50 -2.99
N ARG A 18 18.88 0.53 -2.08
CA ARG A 18 20.00 0.51 -1.13
C ARG A 18 21.34 0.39 -1.83
N ALA A 19 21.42 -0.46 -2.85
CA ALA A 19 22.65 -0.60 -3.64
C ALA A 19 23.01 0.70 -4.34
N ALA A 20 22.04 1.35 -4.97
CA ALA A 20 22.24 2.64 -5.64
C ALA A 20 22.65 3.73 -4.65
N ALA A 21 22.02 3.78 -3.49
CA ALA A 21 22.33 4.76 -2.45
C ALA A 21 23.77 4.63 -1.95
N ARG A 22 24.28 3.40 -1.83
CA ARG A 22 25.67 3.17 -1.43
C ARG A 22 26.67 3.74 -2.43
N GLU A 23 26.26 3.90 -3.69
CA GLU A 23 27.09 4.51 -4.73
C GLU A 23 26.84 6.01 -4.89
N GLY A 24 26.00 6.58 -4.02
CA GLY A 24 25.69 8.01 -4.05
C GLY A 24 24.47 8.39 -4.87
N PHE A 25 23.78 7.39 -5.45
CA PHE A 25 22.56 7.64 -6.23
C PHE A 25 21.35 7.54 -5.32
N ASP A 26 21.01 8.67 -4.69
CA ASP A 26 19.89 8.75 -3.76
C ASP A 26 19.34 10.18 -3.69
N TRP A 27 18.16 10.31 -3.12
CA TRP A 27 17.53 11.60 -2.86
C TRP A 27 18.29 12.35 -1.77
N ARG A 28 18.42 13.67 -1.92
CA ARG A 28 19.17 14.50 -0.99
C ARG A 28 18.42 14.75 0.31
N ASN A 29 17.08 14.87 0.21
CA ASN A 29 16.25 15.18 1.36
C ASN A 29 14.80 14.72 1.12
N ARG A 30 14.01 14.77 2.19
CA ARG A 30 12.59 14.34 2.13
C ARG A 30 11.73 15.26 1.27
N GLU A 31 12.06 16.53 1.19
CA GLU A 31 11.30 17.47 0.38
C GLU A 31 11.30 17.07 -1.09
N GLU A 32 12.45 16.67 -1.60
CA GLU A 32 12.56 16.14 -2.97
C GLU A 32 11.65 14.92 -3.18
N LEU A 33 11.56 14.05 -2.17
CA LEU A 33 10.69 12.88 -2.23
C LEU A 33 9.21 13.25 -2.32
N TRP A 34 8.77 14.21 -1.50
CA TRP A 34 7.38 14.65 -1.51
C TRP A 34 7.00 15.31 -2.84
N LEU A 35 7.89 16.12 -3.39
CA LEU A 35 7.68 16.74 -4.69
C LEU A 35 7.57 15.69 -5.80
N LYS A 36 8.46 14.69 -5.78
CA LYS A 36 8.43 13.61 -6.78
C LYS A 36 7.17 12.75 -6.63
N LEU A 37 6.76 12.47 -5.41
CA LEU A 37 5.51 11.73 -5.17
C LEU A 37 4.32 12.46 -5.80
N ALA A 38 4.24 13.78 -5.63
CA ALA A 38 3.18 14.58 -6.23
C ALA A 38 3.21 14.51 -7.76
N GLU A 39 4.41 14.53 -8.37
CA GLU A 39 4.57 14.36 -9.81
C GLU A 39 4.08 12.99 -10.28
N GLU A 40 4.45 11.92 -9.59
CA GLU A 40 4.06 10.56 -9.96
C GLU A 40 2.55 10.37 -9.86
N ILE A 41 1.91 10.95 -8.85
CA ILE A 41 0.45 10.93 -8.71
C ILE A 41 -0.20 11.66 -9.90
N ALA A 42 0.32 12.83 -10.26
CA ALA A 42 -0.20 13.62 -11.37
C ALA A 42 -0.06 12.85 -12.70
N GLU A 43 1.08 12.19 -12.92
CA GLU A 43 1.32 11.37 -14.11
C GLU A 43 0.34 10.19 -14.19
N LEU A 44 0.11 9.51 -13.07
CA LEU A 44 -0.87 8.42 -13.02
C LEU A 44 -2.28 8.93 -13.35
N ARG A 45 -2.67 10.07 -12.79
CA ARG A 45 -4.00 10.65 -13.05
C ARG A 45 -4.16 11.08 -14.51
N ALA A 46 -3.09 11.49 -15.17
CA ALA A 46 -3.10 11.92 -16.56
C ALA A 46 -3.01 10.74 -17.54
N ALA A 47 -2.56 9.59 -17.10
CA ALA A 47 -2.41 8.40 -17.95
C ALA A 47 -3.78 7.91 -18.45
N ARG A 48 -3.86 7.51 -19.71
CA ARG A 48 -5.13 7.09 -20.34
C ARG A 48 -5.13 5.66 -20.87
N ARG A 49 -3.95 5.11 -21.15
CA ARG A 49 -3.83 3.75 -21.71
C ARG A 49 -3.38 2.76 -20.64
N SER A 50 -3.80 1.51 -20.77
CA SER A 50 -3.46 0.44 -19.81
C SER A 50 -1.96 0.30 -19.60
N ALA A 51 -1.15 0.38 -20.68
CA ALA A 51 0.31 0.28 -20.57
C ALA A 51 0.88 1.43 -19.74
N GLU A 52 0.34 2.65 -19.90
CA GLU A 52 0.75 3.81 -19.13
C GLU A 52 0.36 3.64 -17.65
N HIS A 53 -0.84 3.13 -17.38
CA HIS A 53 -1.30 2.87 -16.01
C HIS A 53 -0.38 1.89 -15.30
N GLU A 54 0.02 0.81 -15.95
CA GLU A 54 0.94 -0.17 -15.36
C GLU A 54 2.29 0.47 -15.03
N GLU A 55 2.84 1.23 -15.97
CA GLU A 55 4.11 1.93 -15.77
C GLU A 55 4.03 2.93 -14.61
N GLU A 56 3.01 3.77 -14.60
CA GLU A 56 2.87 4.81 -13.56
C GLU A 56 2.57 4.22 -12.19
N VAL A 57 1.79 3.14 -12.11
CA VAL A 57 1.57 2.43 -10.85
C VAL A 57 2.90 1.85 -10.34
N GLY A 58 3.69 1.25 -11.23
CA GLY A 58 5.01 0.73 -10.88
C GLY A 58 5.93 1.82 -10.34
N ASP A 59 5.98 2.97 -11.02
CA ASP A 59 6.80 4.11 -10.61
C ASP A 59 6.33 4.66 -9.25
N LEU A 60 5.03 4.73 -9.02
CA LEU A 60 4.47 5.18 -7.75
C LEU A 60 4.83 4.23 -6.61
N LEU A 61 4.70 2.92 -6.83
CA LEU A 61 5.10 1.91 -5.84
C LEU A 61 6.59 2.01 -5.51
N PHE A 62 7.42 2.17 -6.52
CA PHE A 62 8.86 2.34 -6.36
C PHE A 62 9.18 3.60 -5.56
N MET A 63 8.45 4.68 -5.81
CA MET A 63 8.59 5.93 -5.07
C MET A 63 8.20 5.77 -3.60
N LEU A 64 7.15 5.01 -3.30
CA LEU A 64 6.75 4.73 -1.92
C LEU A 64 7.81 3.91 -1.17
N VAL A 65 8.52 3.02 -1.86
CA VAL A 65 9.67 2.31 -1.27
C VAL A 65 10.80 3.29 -0.92
N ASN A 66 11.09 4.26 -1.80
CA ASN A 66 12.08 5.32 -1.50
C ASN A 66 11.68 6.10 -0.24
N ILE A 67 10.43 6.48 -0.14
CA ILE A 67 9.91 7.22 1.02
C ILE A 67 10.07 6.38 2.29
N ALA A 68 9.66 5.11 2.25
CA ALA A 68 9.80 4.21 3.39
C ALA A 68 11.25 4.12 3.85
N ARG A 69 12.17 3.96 2.90
CA ARG A 69 13.61 3.86 3.19
C ARG A 69 14.14 5.13 3.87
N HIS A 70 13.77 6.30 3.37
CA HIS A 70 14.18 7.58 3.98
C HIS A 70 13.55 7.82 5.35
N LEU A 71 12.37 7.27 5.60
CA LEU A 71 11.72 7.31 6.92
C LEU A 71 12.20 6.20 7.85
N LYS A 72 13.10 5.34 7.38
CA LYS A 72 13.62 4.17 8.11
C LYS A 72 12.51 3.18 8.47
N VAL A 73 11.57 3.02 7.56
CA VAL A 73 10.47 2.07 7.66
C VAL A 73 10.72 0.93 6.67
N ASP A 74 10.54 -0.29 7.14
CA ASP A 74 10.57 -1.47 6.26
C ASP A 74 9.22 -1.57 5.54
N PRO A 75 9.17 -1.36 4.22
CA PRO A 75 7.90 -1.37 3.49
C PRO A 75 7.23 -2.74 3.45
N VAL A 76 8.00 -3.83 3.52
CA VAL A 76 7.44 -5.19 3.57
C VAL A 76 6.69 -5.39 4.89
N ARG A 77 7.30 -5.03 6.01
CA ARG A 77 6.66 -5.11 7.33
C ARG A 77 5.46 -4.18 7.44
N ALA A 78 5.59 -2.97 6.91
CA ALA A 78 4.50 -1.99 6.93
C ALA A 78 3.28 -2.51 6.17
N LEU A 79 3.49 -3.06 4.97
CA LEU A 79 2.40 -3.61 4.16
C LEU A 79 1.80 -4.87 4.81
N ALA A 80 2.65 -5.75 5.36
CA ALA A 80 2.18 -6.94 6.07
C ALA A 80 1.28 -6.58 7.26
N ARG A 81 1.64 -5.53 8.00
CA ARG A 81 0.81 -5.00 9.10
C ARG A 81 -0.53 -4.50 8.59
N THR A 82 -0.54 -3.77 7.48
CA THR A 82 -1.77 -3.27 6.87
C THR A 82 -2.65 -4.43 6.39
N ASN A 83 -2.03 -5.46 5.80
CA ASN A 83 -2.76 -6.66 5.37
C ASN A 83 -3.47 -7.33 6.54
N ARG A 84 -2.79 -7.51 7.67
CA ARG A 84 -3.39 -8.10 8.87
C ARG A 84 -4.53 -7.25 9.42
N LYS A 85 -4.32 -5.95 9.44
CA LYS A 85 -5.33 -4.98 9.88
C LYS A 85 -6.59 -5.08 9.01
N PHE A 86 -6.41 -5.12 7.70
CA PHE A 86 -7.53 -5.28 6.75
C PHE A 86 -8.26 -6.60 6.99
N GLN A 87 -7.52 -7.70 7.09
CA GLN A 87 -8.12 -9.02 7.32
C GLN A 87 -8.95 -9.07 8.59
N SER A 88 -8.43 -8.50 9.67
CA SER A 88 -9.13 -8.47 10.96
C SER A 88 -10.43 -7.66 10.88
N ARG A 89 -10.38 -6.48 10.28
CA ARG A 89 -11.56 -5.61 10.13
C ARG A 89 -12.58 -6.18 9.15
N TYR A 90 -12.09 -6.77 8.07
CA TYR A 90 -12.98 -7.40 7.10
C TYR A 90 -13.66 -8.64 7.68
N ALA A 91 -12.98 -9.40 8.53
CA ALA A 91 -13.58 -10.51 9.25
C ALA A 91 -14.77 -10.05 10.10
N HIS A 92 -14.67 -8.87 10.73
CA HIS A 92 -15.78 -8.28 11.47
C HIS A 92 -16.98 -8.00 10.56
N ILE A 93 -16.73 -7.45 9.38
CA ILE A 93 -17.78 -7.23 8.36
C ILE A 93 -18.42 -8.56 7.97
N GLN A 94 -17.61 -9.58 7.70
CA GLN A 94 -18.09 -10.90 7.29
C GLN A 94 -18.98 -11.55 8.35
N ARG A 95 -18.65 -11.37 9.62
CA ARG A 95 -19.50 -11.89 10.73
C ARG A 95 -20.90 -11.27 10.75
N HIS A 96 -21.06 -10.11 10.15
CA HIS A 96 -22.34 -9.38 10.11
C HIS A 96 -22.97 -9.39 8.71
N HIS A 97 -22.56 -10.32 7.84
CA HIS A 97 -23.03 -10.33 6.43
C HIS A 97 -24.54 -10.46 6.30
N LYS A 98 -25.20 -11.13 7.24
CA LYS A 98 -26.67 -11.31 7.21
C LYS A 98 -27.44 -10.01 7.38
N SER A 99 -26.84 -9.01 8.02
CA SER A 99 -27.45 -7.70 8.23
C SER A 99 -27.20 -6.72 7.09
N LEU A 100 -26.37 -7.10 6.11
CA LEU A 100 -26.03 -6.23 4.99
C LEU A 100 -27.12 -6.23 3.91
N PRO A 101 -27.37 -5.08 3.27
CA PRO A 101 -28.18 -5.04 2.05
C PRO A 101 -27.61 -5.99 0.97
N PRO A 102 -28.42 -6.38 -0.02
CA PRO A 102 -27.97 -7.24 -1.12
C PRO A 102 -26.73 -6.68 -1.83
N LEU A 103 -25.95 -7.57 -2.45
CA LEU A 103 -24.65 -7.26 -3.04
C LEU A 103 -24.63 -6.02 -3.96
N ARG A 104 -25.69 -5.83 -4.75
CA ARG A 104 -25.76 -4.70 -5.70
C ARG A 104 -26.62 -3.53 -5.19
N HIS A 105 -27.04 -3.59 -3.94
CA HIS A 105 -27.83 -2.51 -3.36
C HIS A 105 -26.91 -1.31 -3.05
N ARG A 106 -27.39 -0.11 -3.38
CA ARG A 106 -26.63 1.14 -3.19
C ARG A 106 -26.16 1.39 -1.75
N ASP A 107 -26.92 0.88 -0.77
CA ASP A 107 -26.62 1.09 0.65
C ASP A 107 -25.63 0.08 1.23
N ARG A 108 -25.25 -0.94 0.46
CA ARG A 108 -24.39 -2.02 0.96
C ARG A 108 -23.01 -1.49 1.40
N LEU A 109 -22.37 -0.66 0.57
CA LEU A 109 -21.05 -0.13 0.88
C LEU A 109 -21.07 0.70 2.16
N ASP A 110 -22.06 1.58 2.31
CA ASP A 110 -22.18 2.41 3.51
C ASP A 110 -22.38 1.55 4.76
N ALA A 111 -23.16 0.49 4.66
CA ALA A 111 -23.34 -0.45 5.76
C ALA A 111 -22.03 -1.18 6.11
N MET A 112 -21.27 -1.59 5.11
CA MET A 112 -19.96 -2.21 5.31
C MET A 112 -18.96 -1.25 5.93
N GLU A 113 -18.96 0.00 5.50
CA GLU A 113 -18.08 1.04 6.07
C GLU A 113 -18.42 1.32 7.53
N ALA A 114 -19.70 1.31 7.90
CA ALA A 114 -20.12 1.45 9.29
C ALA A 114 -19.54 0.33 10.15
N LEU A 115 -19.59 -0.91 9.66
CA LEU A 115 -18.99 -2.06 10.33
C LEU A 115 -17.47 -1.95 10.41
N TRP A 116 -16.84 -1.42 9.39
CA TRP A 116 -15.40 -1.14 9.37
C TRP A 116 -15.02 -0.17 10.48
N GLN A 117 -15.76 0.93 10.62
CA GLN A 117 -15.52 1.92 11.68
C GLN A 117 -15.75 1.31 13.06
N GLU A 118 -16.78 0.47 13.20
CA GLU A 118 -17.03 -0.28 14.44
C GLU A 118 -15.84 -1.17 14.81
N ALA A 119 -15.29 -1.90 13.82
CA ALA A 119 -14.11 -2.75 14.02
C ALA A 119 -12.91 -1.91 14.54
N LYS A 120 -12.71 -0.73 13.98
CA LYS A 120 -11.64 0.18 14.42
C LYS A 120 -11.83 0.63 15.88
N LEU A 121 -13.05 0.92 16.27
CA LEU A 121 -13.37 1.30 17.66
C LEU A 121 -13.12 0.15 18.62
N LEU A 122 -13.48 -1.08 18.24
CA LEU A 122 -13.24 -2.27 19.06
C LEU A 122 -11.74 -2.51 19.27
N GLU A 123 -10.93 -2.30 18.25
CA GLU A 123 -9.46 -2.40 18.36
C GLU A 123 -8.90 -1.43 19.40
N ARG A 124 -9.40 -0.20 19.43
CA ARG A 124 -8.96 0.84 20.38
C ARG A 124 -9.27 0.47 21.81
N LYS A 125 -10.38 -0.23 22.07
CA LYS A 125 -10.77 -0.67 23.42
C LYS A 125 -9.92 -1.79 23.96
N LEU A 126 -9.23 -2.54 23.08
CA LEU A 126 -8.37 -3.67 23.44
C LEU A 126 -6.92 -3.26 23.68
N THR A 127 -6.55 -2.03 23.35
CA THR A 127 -5.20 -1.48 23.60
C THR A 127 -5.21 -0.49 24.81
#